data_9401a2f44ab4ed74ca3e34c0947db99f
#
_entry.id   9401a2f44ab4ed74ca3e34c0947db99f
#
_cell.length_a   1.000
_cell.length_b   1.000
_cell.length_c   1.000
_cell.angle_alpha   90.00
_cell.angle_beta   90.00
_cell.angle_gamma   90.00
#
_symmetry.space_group_name_H-M   'P 1'
#
loop_
_entity.id
_entity.type
_entity.pdbx_description
1 polymer ?
#
loop_
_entity_poly.entity_id
_entity_poly.type
_entity_poly.pdbx_seq_one_letter_code
_entity_poly.pdbx_strand_id
1 'polypeptide(L)'
;NEISIGLWVGGNLTPNHLKEARTSINKQKEGGDDEKSNPVQIKVCPWCGAKLNAQHYDVDLVQYGMIIKCPNQHCNFHTAPNGLPVHIIDDAIYQHLPTFVVATVDKFAQIPLNDKPAALFGITNNKKPPELIIQDELHLISGPLGTMTGIYEAAISKLCECDGICAKVIASTATIRNAANQI
;
A
#
# COMPACT_ATOMS: atom_id res chain seq x y z
N ASN A 1 16.03 9.60 -6.44
CA ASN A 1 14.74 8.88 -6.38
C ASN A 1 13.93 9.45 -5.25
N GLU A 2 12.70 9.82 -5.52
CA GLU A 2 11.75 10.26 -4.50
C GLU A 2 11.26 9.04 -3.69
N ILE A 3 11.28 9.14 -2.36
CA ILE A 3 10.73 8.10 -1.49
C ILE A 3 9.22 8.20 -1.55
N SER A 4 8.54 7.10 -1.87
CA SER A 4 7.08 7.05 -1.94
C SER A 4 6.52 5.89 -1.13
N ILE A 5 5.26 6.01 -0.72
CA ILE A 5 4.56 5.04 0.12
C ILE A 5 3.34 4.49 -0.64
N GLY A 6 3.17 3.18 -0.61
CA GLY A 6 1.98 2.48 -1.09
C GLY A 6 1.15 1.93 0.06
N LEU A 7 -0.18 2.11 0.01
CA LEU A 7 -1.14 1.45 0.90
C LEU A 7 -1.89 0.37 0.12
N TRP A 8 -1.44 -0.87 0.26
CA TRP A 8 -1.96 -2.03 -0.48
C TRP A 8 -2.86 -2.88 0.42
N VAL A 9 -4.14 -2.54 0.45
CA VAL A 9 -5.14 -3.13 1.34
C VAL A 9 -6.38 -3.60 0.58
N GLY A 10 -7.25 -4.39 1.23
CA GLY A 10 -8.42 -4.98 0.58
C GLY A 10 -9.39 -3.95 -0.03
N GLY A 11 -10.07 -4.33 -1.12
CA GLY A 11 -10.97 -3.47 -1.89
C GLY A 11 -12.16 -2.91 -1.11
N ASN A 12 -12.46 -3.43 0.08
CA ASN A 12 -13.44 -2.83 0.98
C ASN A 12 -12.93 -1.54 1.67
N LEU A 13 -11.60 -1.36 1.77
CA LEU A 13 -10.99 -0.18 2.38
C LEU A 13 -10.64 0.87 1.33
N THR A 14 -10.00 0.46 0.24
CA THR A 14 -9.60 1.34 -0.86
C THR A 14 -9.98 0.74 -2.21
N PRO A 15 -10.32 1.54 -3.22
CA PRO A 15 -10.58 1.03 -4.58
C PRO A 15 -9.36 0.31 -5.15
N ASN A 16 -9.57 -0.76 -5.89
CA ASN A 16 -8.49 -1.43 -6.61
C ASN A 16 -8.15 -0.71 -7.94
N HIS A 17 -9.13 -0.03 -8.54
CA HIS A 17 -9.00 0.57 -9.85
C HIS A 17 -9.10 2.11 -9.83
N LEU A 18 -8.26 2.78 -10.61
CA LEU A 18 -8.25 4.25 -10.71
C LEU A 18 -9.58 4.84 -11.18
N LYS A 19 -10.32 4.13 -12.06
CA LYS A 19 -11.64 4.58 -12.52
C LYS A 19 -12.66 4.62 -11.37
N GLU A 20 -12.65 3.61 -10.51
CA GLU A 20 -13.51 3.53 -9.32
C GLU A 20 -13.14 4.65 -8.33
N ALA A 21 -11.84 4.84 -8.09
CA ALA A 21 -11.34 5.91 -7.24
C ALA A 21 -11.78 7.29 -7.73
N ARG A 22 -11.70 7.55 -9.05
CA ARG A 22 -12.16 8.82 -9.65
C ARG A 22 -13.64 9.04 -9.43
N THR A 23 -14.46 8.00 -9.63
CA THR A 23 -15.91 8.08 -9.40
C THR A 23 -16.24 8.39 -7.95
N SER A 24 -15.60 7.69 -7.01
CA SER A 24 -15.76 7.90 -5.56
C SER A 24 -15.33 9.30 -5.14
N ILE A 25 -14.16 9.79 -5.59
CA ILE A 25 -13.68 11.13 -5.29
C ILE A 25 -14.66 12.19 -5.81
N ASN A 26 -15.16 12.07 -7.04
CA ASN A 26 -16.10 13.03 -7.61
C ASN A 26 -17.41 13.06 -6.82
N LYS A 27 -17.96 11.90 -6.46
CA LYS A 27 -19.14 11.78 -5.61
C LYS A 27 -18.94 12.49 -4.27
N GLN A 28 -17.78 12.29 -3.62
CA GLN A 28 -17.46 12.95 -2.35
C GLN A 28 -17.27 14.47 -2.50
N LYS A 29 -16.73 14.95 -3.64
CA LYS A 29 -16.65 16.38 -3.97
C LYS A 29 -18.02 17.03 -4.06
N GLU A 30 -19.05 16.28 -4.47
CA GLU A 30 -20.44 16.72 -4.58
C GLU A 30 -21.23 16.56 -3.26
N GLY A 31 -20.58 16.12 -2.17
CA GLY A 31 -21.19 15.96 -0.86
C GLY A 31 -21.79 14.59 -0.59
N GLY A 32 -21.58 13.63 -1.49
CA GLY A 32 -21.89 12.22 -1.23
C GLY A 32 -20.91 11.58 -0.26
N ASP A 33 -21.30 10.46 0.34
CA ASP A 33 -20.43 9.66 1.20
C ASP A 33 -20.16 8.30 0.56
N ASP A 34 -18.97 7.76 0.80
CA ASP A 34 -18.58 6.39 0.47
C ASP A 34 -18.03 5.74 1.74
N GLU A 35 -18.87 4.98 2.42
CA GLU A 35 -18.49 4.24 3.62
C GLU A 35 -17.53 3.08 3.32
N LYS A 36 -17.62 2.52 2.10
CA LYS A 36 -16.79 1.40 1.64
C LYS A 36 -15.91 1.83 0.48
N SER A 37 -14.70 1.26 0.41
CA SER A 37 -13.79 1.49 -0.72
C SER A 37 -13.45 2.98 -0.92
N ASN A 38 -13.12 3.67 0.18
CA ASN A 38 -12.87 5.11 0.17
C ASN A 38 -11.41 5.44 -0.23
N PRO A 39 -11.17 6.18 -1.32
CA PRO A 39 -9.83 6.59 -1.71
C PRO A 39 -9.25 7.75 -0.87
N VAL A 40 -10.09 8.47 -0.09
CA VAL A 40 -9.67 9.62 0.73
C VAL A 40 -9.19 9.12 2.10
N GLN A 41 -8.00 8.52 2.14
CA GLN A 41 -7.41 7.94 3.35
C GLN A 41 -6.60 8.95 4.16
N ILE A 42 -5.90 9.88 3.52
CA ILE A 42 -5.06 10.88 4.19
C ILE A 42 -5.89 12.12 4.46
N LYS A 43 -6.25 12.33 5.71
CA LYS A 43 -7.12 13.45 6.15
C LYS A 43 -6.33 14.67 6.64
N VAL A 44 -5.00 14.53 6.77
CA VAL A 44 -4.10 15.58 7.24
C VAL A 44 -2.80 15.48 6.46
N CYS A 45 -2.30 16.62 5.98
CA CYS A 45 -1.01 16.66 5.31
C CYS A 45 0.10 16.25 6.29
N PRO A 46 0.88 15.21 6.00
CA PRO A 46 1.91 14.72 6.92
C PRO A 46 3.08 15.71 7.09
N TRP A 47 3.20 16.68 6.18
CA TRP A 47 4.27 17.68 6.20
C TRP A 47 3.93 18.91 7.03
N CYS A 48 2.75 19.48 6.86
CA CYS A 48 2.40 20.77 7.47
C CYS A 48 1.15 20.73 8.36
N GLY A 49 0.48 19.60 8.51
CA GLY A 49 -0.70 19.45 9.35
C GLY A 49 -2.01 20.02 8.76
N ALA A 50 -2.00 20.55 7.55
CA ALA A 50 -3.22 21.08 6.91
C ALA A 50 -4.25 19.96 6.68
N LYS A 51 -5.53 20.24 6.94
CA LYS A 51 -6.62 19.28 6.73
C LYS A 51 -6.82 18.99 5.23
N LEU A 52 -6.99 17.73 4.91
CA LEU A 52 -7.26 17.22 3.57
C LEU A 52 -8.65 16.59 3.51
N ASN A 53 -9.32 16.77 2.38
CA ASN A 53 -10.60 16.14 2.06
C ASN A 53 -10.64 15.82 0.56
N ALA A 54 -11.76 15.32 0.04
CA ALA A 54 -11.90 14.91 -1.35
C ALA A 54 -11.55 16.02 -2.37
N GLN A 55 -11.71 17.31 -2.02
CA GLN A 55 -11.37 18.43 -2.91
C GLN A 55 -9.88 18.52 -3.25
N HIS A 56 -9.02 17.92 -2.41
CA HIS A 56 -7.57 17.93 -2.57
C HIS A 56 -7.02 16.68 -3.28
N TYR A 57 -7.94 15.79 -3.67
CA TYR A 57 -7.63 14.55 -4.39
C TYR A 57 -8.05 14.64 -5.84
N ASP A 58 -7.20 14.14 -6.73
CA ASP A 58 -7.52 13.96 -8.14
C ASP A 58 -6.94 12.65 -8.66
N VAL A 59 -7.44 12.19 -9.81
CA VAL A 59 -6.97 10.94 -10.44
C VAL A 59 -6.51 11.26 -11.86
N ASP A 60 -5.24 11.01 -12.11
CA ASP A 60 -4.64 11.04 -13.44
C ASP A 60 -4.69 9.66 -14.07
N LEU A 61 -5.57 9.47 -15.04
CA LEU A 61 -5.70 8.21 -15.78
C LEU A 61 -4.61 8.03 -16.84
N VAL A 62 -3.91 9.10 -17.22
CA VAL A 62 -2.83 9.04 -18.22
C VAL A 62 -1.53 8.60 -17.59
N GLN A 63 -1.20 9.18 -16.44
CA GLN A 63 -0.01 8.81 -15.66
C GLN A 63 -0.27 7.66 -14.70
N TYR A 64 -1.47 7.10 -14.68
CA TYR A 64 -1.88 6.01 -13.79
C TYR A 64 -1.62 6.32 -12.31
N GLY A 65 -1.98 7.52 -11.88
CA GLY A 65 -1.72 7.98 -10.52
C GLY A 65 -2.90 8.66 -9.84
N MET A 66 -2.83 8.75 -8.55
CA MET A 66 -3.68 9.62 -7.75
C MET A 66 -2.84 10.78 -7.23
N ILE A 67 -3.35 12.01 -7.39
CA ILE A 67 -2.68 13.23 -7.00
C ILE A 67 -3.35 13.76 -5.73
N ILE A 68 -2.57 13.96 -4.67
CA ILE A 68 -3.04 14.53 -3.41
C ILE A 68 -2.29 15.83 -3.16
N LYS A 69 -2.95 16.98 -3.31
CA LYS A 69 -2.32 18.29 -3.13
C LYS A 69 -2.65 18.92 -1.78
N CYS A 70 -1.65 19.47 -1.12
CA CYS A 70 -1.85 20.22 0.11
C CYS A 70 -2.51 21.58 -0.18
N PRO A 71 -3.57 21.99 0.56
CA PRO A 71 -4.20 23.29 0.38
C PRO A 71 -3.36 24.45 0.89
N ASN A 72 -2.40 24.20 1.77
CA ASN A 72 -1.52 25.26 2.30
C ASN A 72 -0.51 25.71 1.24
N GLN A 73 -0.63 26.94 0.78
CA GLN A 73 0.23 27.54 -0.25
C GLN A 73 1.72 27.60 0.14
N HIS A 74 2.02 27.58 1.43
CA HIS A 74 3.40 27.54 1.95
C HIS A 74 3.96 26.13 2.10
N CYS A 75 3.20 25.10 1.76
CA CYS A 75 3.63 23.72 1.83
C CYS A 75 4.28 23.27 0.53
N ASN A 76 5.40 22.56 0.61
CA ASN A 76 6.09 22.02 -0.57
C ASN A 76 5.18 21.13 -1.45
N PHE A 77 4.19 20.44 -0.85
CA PHE A 77 3.23 19.60 -1.56
C PHE A 77 2.02 20.33 -2.14
N HIS A 78 1.99 21.68 -2.04
CA HIS A 78 1.01 22.50 -2.74
C HIS A 78 1.36 22.64 -4.23
N THR A 79 2.62 22.94 -4.52
CA THR A 79 3.11 23.18 -5.88
C THR A 79 3.74 21.94 -6.51
N ALA A 80 4.00 20.89 -5.74
CA ALA A 80 4.58 19.64 -6.25
C ALA A 80 3.70 19.07 -7.38
N PRO A 81 4.26 18.74 -8.56
CA PRO A 81 3.47 18.28 -9.73
C PRO A 81 2.60 17.08 -9.38
N ASN A 82 3.17 16.12 -8.66
CA ASN A 82 2.52 14.86 -8.29
C ASN A 82 1.88 14.89 -6.87
N GLY A 83 1.93 16.05 -6.18
CA GLY A 83 1.42 16.18 -4.82
C GLY A 83 2.21 15.35 -3.79
N LEU A 84 1.50 14.75 -2.83
CA LEU A 84 2.09 13.85 -1.84
C LEU A 84 2.54 12.53 -2.52
N PRO A 85 3.74 12.00 -2.22
CA PRO A 85 4.26 10.75 -2.81
C PRO A 85 3.61 9.52 -2.16
N VAL A 86 2.29 9.43 -2.24
CA VAL A 86 1.50 8.35 -1.63
C VAL A 86 0.57 7.74 -2.67
N HIS A 87 0.63 6.41 -2.79
CA HIS A 87 -0.21 5.62 -3.70
C HIS A 87 -1.16 4.74 -2.88
N ILE A 88 -2.47 4.89 -3.09
CA ILE A 88 -3.50 4.19 -2.31
C ILE A 88 -4.27 3.19 -3.17
N ILE A 89 -4.21 3.35 -4.49
CA ILE A 89 -4.96 2.53 -5.45
C ILE A 89 -4.03 1.46 -6.02
N ASP A 90 -4.50 0.23 -6.11
CA ASP A 90 -3.70 -0.91 -6.58
C ASP A 90 -3.07 -0.66 -7.95
N ASP A 91 -3.84 -0.15 -8.91
CA ASP A 91 -3.33 0.17 -10.26
C ASP A 91 -2.14 1.14 -10.21
N ALA A 92 -2.19 2.16 -9.33
CA ALA A 92 -1.11 3.12 -9.13
C ALA A 92 0.10 2.49 -8.43
N ILE A 93 -0.13 1.62 -7.44
CA ILE A 93 0.93 0.92 -6.71
C ILE A 93 1.73 0.03 -7.66
N TYR A 94 1.05 -0.74 -8.52
CA TYR A 94 1.72 -1.63 -9.49
C TYR A 94 2.46 -0.87 -10.60
N GLN A 95 1.98 0.32 -10.95
CA GLN A 95 2.61 1.17 -11.97
C GLN A 95 3.83 1.92 -11.42
N HIS A 96 3.71 2.53 -10.23
CA HIS A 96 4.74 3.41 -9.68
C HIS A 96 5.77 2.71 -8.79
N LEU A 97 5.44 1.52 -8.28
CA LEU A 97 6.31 0.69 -7.43
C LEU A 97 6.88 1.49 -6.25
N PRO A 98 6.06 1.83 -5.25
CA PRO A 98 6.47 2.64 -4.12
C PRO A 98 7.69 2.05 -3.39
N THR A 99 8.51 2.94 -2.82
CA THR A 99 9.70 2.55 -2.06
C THR A 99 9.34 1.76 -0.79
N PHE A 100 8.21 2.11 -0.18
CA PHE A 100 7.68 1.45 1.01
C PHE A 100 6.21 1.08 0.77
N VAL A 101 5.84 -0.18 1.00
CA VAL A 101 4.47 -0.67 0.83
C VAL A 101 3.96 -1.19 2.16
N VAL A 102 2.86 -0.59 2.64
CA VAL A 102 2.08 -1.11 3.77
C VAL A 102 0.98 -2.00 3.19
N ALA A 103 0.97 -3.27 3.57
CA ALA A 103 0.03 -4.24 3.03
C ALA A 103 -0.63 -5.07 4.13
N THR A 104 -1.86 -5.53 3.88
CA THR A 104 -2.49 -6.56 4.70
C THR A 104 -2.16 -7.95 4.15
N VAL A 105 -2.07 -8.95 5.02
CA VAL A 105 -1.74 -10.34 4.62
C VAL A 105 -2.72 -10.89 3.57
N ASP A 106 -3.98 -10.46 3.61
CA ASP A 106 -5.01 -10.92 2.65
C ASP A 106 -4.71 -10.52 1.20
N LYS A 107 -3.94 -9.45 0.98
CA LYS A 107 -3.54 -9.06 -0.39
C LYS A 107 -2.62 -10.09 -1.02
N PHE A 108 -1.79 -10.76 -0.24
CA PHE A 108 -0.91 -11.80 -0.77
C PHE A 108 -1.67 -13.04 -1.24
N ALA A 109 -2.85 -13.31 -0.68
CA ALA A 109 -3.74 -14.38 -1.16
C ALA A 109 -4.24 -14.15 -2.60
N GLN A 110 -4.20 -12.91 -3.10
CA GLN A 110 -4.64 -12.56 -4.45
C GLN A 110 -3.55 -12.72 -5.51
N ILE A 111 -2.27 -12.85 -5.10
CA ILE A 111 -1.14 -12.96 -6.06
C ILE A 111 -1.32 -14.11 -7.07
N PRO A 112 -1.75 -15.33 -6.66
CA PRO A 112 -1.94 -16.42 -7.63
C PRO A 112 -3.10 -16.19 -8.62
N LEU A 113 -4.00 -15.26 -8.31
CA LEU A 113 -5.20 -14.98 -9.09
C LEU A 113 -5.05 -13.76 -10.01
N ASN A 114 -3.97 -12.99 -9.86
CA ASN A 114 -3.75 -11.74 -10.57
C ASN A 114 -2.26 -11.52 -10.82
N ASP A 115 -1.87 -11.33 -12.06
CA ASP A 115 -0.47 -11.15 -12.46
C ASP A 115 0.10 -9.75 -12.11
N LYS A 116 -0.77 -8.74 -11.89
CA LYS A 116 -0.32 -7.36 -11.64
C LYS A 116 0.58 -7.20 -10.41
N PRO A 117 0.29 -7.85 -9.25
CA PRO A 117 1.16 -7.79 -8.08
C PRO A 117 2.59 -8.29 -8.31
N ALA A 118 2.83 -9.11 -9.33
CA ALA A 118 4.16 -9.59 -9.71
C ALA A 118 5.15 -8.44 -9.97
N ALA A 119 4.63 -7.26 -10.34
CA ALA A 119 5.44 -6.05 -10.53
C ALA A 119 6.13 -5.61 -9.21
N LEU A 120 5.51 -5.80 -8.06
CA LEU A 120 6.09 -5.45 -6.75
C LEU A 120 7.32 -6.30 -6.40
N PHE A 121 7.40 -7.49 -6.98
CA PHE A 121 8.50 -8.44 -6.78
C PHE A 121 9.53 -8.42 -7.93
N GLY A 122 9.44 -7.44 -8.82
CA GLY A 122 10.37 -7.28 -9.93
C GLY A 122 10.20 -8.27 -11.09
N ILE A 123 9.21 -9.18 -11.03
CA ILE A 123 9.06 -10.29 -11.99
C ILE A 123 8.70 -9.77 -13.39
N THR A 124 7.86 -8.73 -13.49
CA THR A 124 7.35 -8.24 -14.77
C THR A 124 8.09 -7.01 -15.32
N ASN A 125 9.02 -6.42 -14.55
CA ASN A 125 9.62 -5.13 -14.88
C ASN A 125 11.16 -5.11 -14.77
N ASN A 126 11.77 -6.26 -14.55
CA ASN A 126 13.22 -6.44 -14.40
C ASN A 126 13.86 -5.54 -13.32
N LYS A 127 13.11 -5.24 -12.26
CA LYS A 127 13.59 -4.53 -11.06
C LYS A 127 13.91 -5.51 -9.96
N LYS A 128 14.65 -5.05 -8.97
CA LYS A 128 14.93 -5.87 -7.78
C LYS A 128 13.64 -6.03 -6.95
N PRO A 129 13.42 -7.21 -6.37
CA PRO A 129 12.35 -7.43 -5.40
C PRO A 129 12.60 -6.64 -4.10
N PRO A 130 11.63 -6.59 -3.17
CA PRO A 130 11.83 -6.03 -1.85
C PRO A 130 13.00 -6.68 -1.11
N GLU A 131 13.90 -5.87 -0.54
CA GLU A 131 15.07 -6.33 0.22
C GLU A 131 14.79 -6.42 1.73
N LEU A 132 13.67 -5.82 2.18
CA LEU A 132 13.26 -5.79 3.59
C LEU A 132 11.76 -6.09 3.70
N ILE A 133 11.40 -6.98 4.60
CA ILE A 133 10.04 -7.31 5.01
C ILE A 133 9.92 -6.98 6.49
N ILE A 134 8.94 -6.14 6.85
CA ILE A 134 8.60 -5.85 8.24
C ILE A 134 7.24 -6.48 8.51
N GLN A 135 7.20 -7.44 9.43
CA GLN A 135 5.99 -8.12 9.84
C GLN A 135 5.57 -7.59 11.21
N ASP A 136 4.49 -6.83 11.22
CA ASP A 136 3.94 -6.28 12.44
C ASP A 136 2.87 -7.19 13.05
N GLU A 137 2.67 -7.09 14.37
CA GLU A 137 1.66 -7.84 15.12
C GLU A 137 1.76 -9.37 14.93
N LEU A 138 2.97 -9.92 14.94
CA LEU A 138 3.24 -11.34 14.72
C LEU A 138 2.38 -12.27 15.61
N HIS A 139 2.01 -11.82 16.81
CA HIS A 139 1.19 -12.60 17.74
C HIS A 139 -0.26 -12.85 17.25
N LEU A 140 -0.76 -12.08 16.28
CA LEU A 140 -2.08 -12.29 15.68
C LEU A 140 -2.10 -13.48 14.72
N ILE A 141 -0.92 -13.96 14.32
CA ILE A 141 -0.74 -15.08 13.37
C ILE A 141 -0.70 -16.43 14.09
N SER A 142 -1.41 -16.58 15.20
CA SER A 142 -1.52 -17.85 15.92
C SER A 142 -2.77 -18.65 15.52
N GLY A 143 -2.70 -19.98 15.61
CA GLY A 143 -3.81 -20.87 15.32
C GLY A 143 -4.03 -21.15 13.82
N PRO A 144 -5.28 -21.38 13.35
CA PRO A 144 -5.58 -21.74 11.95
C PRO A 144 -5.10 -20.70 10.94
N LEU A 145 -5.10 -19.41 11.31
CA LEU A 145 -4.55 -18.33 10.50
C LEU A 145 -3.03 -18.48 10.32
N GLY A 146 -2.32 -18.98 11.32
CA GLY A 146 -0.87 -19.17 11.27
C GLY A 146 -0.43 -20.16 10.19
N THR A 147 -1.17 -21.23 9.96
CA THR A 147 -0.88 -22.19 8.88
C THR A 147 -0.96 -21.53 7.50
N MET A 148 -2.00 -20.74 7.27
CA MET A 148 -2.15 -20.00 5.99
C MET A 148 -1.07 -18.95 5.83
N THR A 149 -0.75 -18.22 6.89
CA THR A 149 0.29 -17.19 6.87
C THR A 149 1.67 -17.78 6.60
N GLY A 150 2.00 -18.95 7.19
CA GLY A 150 3.27 -19.63 6.92
C GLY A 150 3.45 -20.00 5.45
N ILE A 151 2.37 -20.36 4.74
CA ILE A 151 2.41 -20.58 3.29
C ILE A 151 2.71 -19.26 2.55
N TYR A 152 2.07 -18.15 2.95
CA TYR A 152 2.32 -16.84 2.35
C TYR A 152 3.74 -16.37 2.65
N GLU A 153 4.24 -16.55 3.86
CA GLU A 153 5.62 -16.21 4.23
C GLU A 153 6.65 -16.94 3.36
N ALA A 154 6.48 -18.25 3.18
CA ALA A 154 7.36 -19.04 2.31
C ALA A 154 7.30 -18.55 0.86
N ALA A 155 6.11 -18.26 0.34
CA ALA A 155 5.92 -17.73 -1.01
C ALA A 155 6.54 -16.34 -1.18
N ILE A 156 6.30 -15.43 -0.23
CA ILE A 156 6.84 -14.06 -0.24
C ILE A 156 8.37 -14.11 -0.14
N SER A 157 8.92 -14.93 0.76
CA SER A 157 10.36 -15.12 0.88
C SER A 157 10.97 -15.55 -0.46
N LYS A 158 10.33 -16.48 -1.16
CA LYS A 158 10.81 -16.94 -2.47
C LYS A 158 10.67 -15.89 -3.55
N LEU A 159 9.59 -15.11 -3.56
CA LEU A 159 9.38 -13.99 -4.49
C LEU A 159 10.37 -12.84 -4.26
N CYS A 160 10.84 -12.66 -3.03
CA CYS A 160 11.83 -11.65 -2.66
C CYS A 160 13.29 -12.14 -2.75
N GLU A 161 13.54 -13.37 -3.22
CA GLU A 161 14.89 -13.87 -3.44
C GLU A 161 15.47 -13.33 -4.75
N CYS A 162 16.65 -12.74 -4.68
CA CYS A 162 17.39 -12.25 -5.85
C CYS A 162 18.85 -12.69 -5.76
N ASP A 163 19.36 -13.34 -6.80
CA ASP A 163 20.76 -13.82 -6.87
C ASP A 163 21.18 -14.70 -5.67
N GLY A 164 20.25 -15.50 -5.13
CA GLY A 164 20.46 -16.33 -3.95
C GLY A 164 20.45 -15.57 -2.62
N ILE A 165 20.11 -14.28 -2.63
CA ILE A 165 19.98 -13.45 -1.43
C ILE A 165 18.49 -13.28 -1.11
N CYS A 166 18.11 -13.67 0.10
CA CYS A 166 16.74 -13.49 0.60
C CYS A 166 16.56 -12.10 1.21
N ALA A 167 15.32 -11.58 1.17
CA ALA A 167 14.98 -10.37 1.88
C ALA A 167 15.22 -10.52 3.39
N LYS A 168 15.65 -9.45 4.05
CA LYS A 168 15.74 -9.41 5.50
C LYS A 168 14.34 -9.31 6.11
N VAL A 169 14.01 -10.19 7.04
CA VAL A 169 12.73 -10.17 7.76
C VAL A 169 12.94 -9.60 9.17
N ILE A 170 12.13 -8.62 9.55
CA ILE A 170 12.05 -8.06 10.89
C ILE A 170 10.61 -8.26 11.38
N ALA A 171 10.46 -9.00 12.49
CA ALA A 171 9.15 -9.23 13.11
C ALA A 171 9.00 -8.34 14.36
N SER A 172 7.82 -7.73 14.49
CA SER A 172 7.38 -6.96 15.66
C SER A 172 6.19 -7.66 16.29
N THR A 173 6.18 -7.72 17.62
CA THR A 173 5.09 -8.36 18.36
C THR A 173 4.88 -7.70 19.71
N ALA A 174 3.64 -7.67 20.18
CA ALA A 174 3.35 -7.36 21.58
C ALA A 174 3.90 -8.46 22.50
N THR A 175 3.89 -8.21 23.81
CA THR A 175 4.37 -9.17 24.81
C THR A 175 3.59 -10.49 24.72
N ILE A 176 4.24 -11.55 24.31
CA ILE A 176 3.65 -12.90 24.19
C ILE A 176 4.02 -13.72 25.45
N ARG A 177 3.03 -14.32 26.11
CA ARG A 177 3.30 -15.34 27.11
C ARG A 177 3.87 -16.57 26.38
N ASN A 178 5.05 -17.07 26.80
CA ASN A 178 5.77 -18.20 26.19
C ASN A 178 6.29 -17.95 24.73
N ALA A 179 6.88 -16.79 24.49
CA ALA A 179 7.47 -16.42 23.19
C ALA A 179 8.42 -17.50 22.63
N ALA A 180 9.22 -18.16 23.48
CA ALA A 180 10.18 -19.20 23.08
C ALA A 180 9.54 -20.47 22.45
N ASN A 181 8.24 -20.67 22.63
CA ASN A 181 7.51 -21.82 22.06
C ASN A 181 6.64 -21.44 20.85
N GLN A 182 6.57 -20.14 20.50
CA GLN A 182 5.74 -19.61 19.40
C GLN A 182 6.57 -19.04 18.25
N ILE A 183 7.84 -18.81 18.45
CA ILE A 183 8.84 -18.38 17.47
C ILE A 183 9.79 -19.55 17.19
#